data_80f0e2201191c5649ba33f608a277aa4
#
_entry.id   80f0e2201191c5649ba33f608a277aa4
#
_cell.length_a   1.000
_cell.length_b   1.000
_cell.length_c   1.000
_cell.angle_alpha   90.00
_cell.angle_beta   90.00
_cell.angle_gamma   90.00
#
_symmetry.space_group_name_H-M   'P 1'
#
loop_
_entity.id
_entity.type
_entity.pdbx_description
1 polymer ?
#
loop_
_entity_poly.entity_id
_entity_poly.type
_entity_poly.pdbx_seq_one_letter_code
_entity_poly.pdbx_strand_id
1 'polypeptide(L)'
;LTRRPAGLCVHESVCGHCAVVEKSGDVYRCDRFVFDQYRIGNIMHNNLEQMMESNRAFGEYKLESLPTECLHCSVANLCFGGCPKDRILEQMTIYGVERMNYLCKGYKQFFQHVKSSGIV
;
A
#
# COMPACT_ATOMS: atom_id res chain seq x y z
N LEU A 1 -7.28 -24.23 0.17
CA LEU A 1 -6.76 -22.98 0.70
C LEU A 1 -7.83 -21.90 0.48
N THR A 2 -8.41 -21.40 1.55
CA THR A 2 -9.34 -20.28 1.50
C THR A 2 -8.59 -19.05 1.05
N ARG A 3 -8.97 -18.45 -0.08
CA ARG A 3 -8.50 -17.15 -0.55
C ARG A 3 -9.02 -16.04 0.37
N ARG A 4 -8.55 -16.03 1.60
CA ARG A 4 -8.85 -14.94 2.51
C ARG A 4 -7.90 -13.77 2.23
N PRO A 5 -8.36 -12.52 2.32
CA PRO A 5 -7.49 -11.36 2.32
C PRO A 5 -6.36 -11.52 3.34
N ALA A 6 -5.20 -10.94 3.06
CA ALA A 6 -4.02 -11.07 3.92
C ALA A 6 -4.25 -10.52 5.34
N GLY A 7 -5.25 -9.67 5.51
CA GLY A 7 -5.55 -9.00 6.79
C GLY A 7 -4.57 -7.88 7.14
N LEU A 8 -3.54 -7.70 6.32
CA LEU A 8 -2.58 -6.61 6.43
C LEU A 8 -2.56 -5.84 5.11
N CYS A 9 -2.90 -4.57 5.15
CA CYS A 9 -2.96 -3.71 3.96
C CYS A 9 -1.65 -3.66 3.16
N VAL A 10 -0.53 -3.98 3.78
CA VAL A 10 0.79 -4.07 3.13
C VAL A 10 0.78 -5.11 2.01
N HIS A 11 0.06 -6.22 2.19
CA HIS A 11 -0.03 -7.34 1.25
C HIS A 11 -1.42 -7.51 0.62
N GLU A 12 -2.19 -6.42 0.60
CA GLU A 12 -3.42 -6.31 -0.18
C GLU A 12 -3.18 -5.54 -1.48
N SER A 13 -4.01 -5.78 -2.49
CA SER A 13 -3.89 -5.10 -3.79
C SER A 13 -4.14 -3.60 -3.67
N VAL A 14 -5.05 -3.19 -2.80
CA VAL A 14 -5.38 -1.80 -2.49
C VAL A 14 -5.30 -1.56 -0.99
N CYS A 15 -5.25 -0.31 -0.59
CA CYS A 15 -5.33 0.11 0.82
C CYS A 15 -6.44 1.19 0.99
N GLY A 16 -6.32 2.06 1.98
CA GLY A 16 -7.31 3.15 2.16
C GLY A 16 -8.58 2.75 2.91
N HIS A 17 -8.58 1.58 3.56
CA HIS A 17 -9.70 1.08 4.36
C HIS A 17 -9.73 1.66 5.78
N CYS A 18 -8.64 2.23 6.23
CA CYS A 18 -8.49 2.82 7.55
C CYS A 18 -7.96 4.24 7.44
N ALA A 19 -8.42 5.09 8.33
CA ALA A 19 -7.86 6.43 8.55
C ALA A 19 -7.41 6.52 10.00
N VAL A 20 -6.58 7.50 10.32
CA VAL A 20 -6.17 7.78 11.70
C VAL A 20 -6.65 9.17 12.09
N VAL A 21 -7.14 9.28 13.32
CA VAL A 21 -7.58 10.55 13.91
C VAL A 21 -6.62 10.92 15.02
N GLU A 22 -6.00 12.09 14.90
CA GLU A 22 -5.14 12.65 15.94
C GLU A 22 -5.98 13.34 17.03
N LYS A 23 -5.37 13.59 18.18
CA LYS A 23 -6.05 14.23 19.33
C LYS A 23 -6.63 15.61 19.00
N SER A 24 -6.13 16.29 17.98
CA SER A 24 -6.65 17.56 17.48
C SER A 24 -7.97 17.41 16.69
N GLY A 25 -8.36 16.19 16.35
CA GLY A 25 -9.45 15.87 15.44
C GLY A 25 -9.02 15.82 13.98
N ASP A 26 -7.78 16.11 13.66
CA ASP A 26 -7.26 15.99 12.30
C ASP A 26 -7.23 14.53 11.85
N VAL A 27 -7.65 14.29 10.62
CA VAL A 27 -7.77 12.97 10.02
C VAL A 27 -6.75 12.84 8.91
N TYR A 28 -6.01 11.72 8.93
CA TYR A 28 -4.96 11.40 7.95
C TYR A 28 -5.25 10.08 7.24
N ARG A 29 -4.62 9.89 6.10
CA ARG A 29 -4.79 8.72 5.21
C ARG A 29 -4.66 7.38 5.90
N CYS A 30 -3.64 7.22 6.75
CA CYS A 30 -3.42 6.08 7.63
C CYS A 30 -2.31 6.42 8.64
N ASP A 31 -2.03 5.51 9.56
CA ASP A 31 -0.98 5.65 10.58
C ASP A 31 0.43 5.84 10.02
N ARG A 32 0.68 5.39 8.79
CA ARG A 32 1.97 5.58 8.11
C ARG A 32 2.09 6.88 7.33
N PHE A 33 1.00 7.60 7.15
CA PHE A 33 0.90 8.84 6.38
C PHE A 33 0.38 10.01 7.22
N VAL A 34 0.89 10.14 8.44
CA VAL A 34 0.55 11.25 9.35
C VAL A 34 1.50 12.43 9.07
N PHE A 35 1.31 13.06 7.92
CA PHE A 35 2.02 14.25 7.47
C PHE A 35 1.02 15.24 6.87
N ASP A 36 1.33 16.52 6.90
CA ASP A 36 0.41 17.59 6.48
C ASP A 36 -0.19 17.37 5.08
N GLN A 37 0.61 16.92 4.13
CA GLN A 37 0.15 16.64 2.76
C GLN A 37 -0.84 15.47 2.65
N TYR A 38 -0.94 14.65 3.67
CA TYR A 38 -1.86 13.50 3.74
C TYR A 38 -3.02 13.71 4.71
N ARG A 39 -3.18 14.92 5.22
CA ARG A 39 -4.34 15.29 6.00
C ARG A 39 -5.56 15.37 5.09
N ILE A 40 -6.63 14.69 5.46
CA ILE A 40 -7.88 14.64 4.66
C ILE A 40 -9.03 15.43 5.25
N GLY A 41 -8.85 15.96 6.44
CA GLY A 41 -9.85 16.82 7.09
C GLY A 41 -9.73 16.81 8.60
N ASN A 42 -10.79 17.23 9.25
CA ASN A 42 -10.93 17.22 10.70
C ASN A 42 -12.31 16.67 11.07
N ILE A 43 -12.37 15.76 12.02
CA ILE A 43 -13.59 15.05 12.41
C ILE A 43 -14.68 16.00 12.94
N MET A 44 -14.29 17.18 13.46
CA MET A 44 -15.23 18.19 13.96
C MET A 44 -15.84 19.06 12.86
N HIS A 45 -15.23 19.12 11.67
CA HIS A 45 -15.57 20.08 10.63
C HIS A 45 -15.93 19.44 9.28
N ASN A 46 -15.54 18.18 9.06
CA ASN A 46 -15.70 17.50 7.79
C ASN A 46 -16.57 16.25 7.93
N ASN A 47 -17.23 15.86 6.85
CA ASN A 47 -18.02 14.65 6.77
C ASN A 47 -17.10 13.42 6.70
N LEU A 48 -17.28 12.50 7.64
CA LEU A 48 -16.45 11.28 7.74
C LEU A 48 -16.57 10.39 6.51
N GLU A 49 -17.79 10.25 5.97
CA GLU A 49 -18.02 9.41 4.79
C GLU A 49 -17.26 9.93 3.57
N GLN A 50 -17.29 11.26 3.34
CA GLN A 50 -16.53 11.89 2.26
C GLN A 50 -15.02 11.74 2.45
N MET A 51 -14.54 11.87 3.68
CA MET A 51 -13.12 11.63 3.98
C MET A 51 -12.72 10.18 3.70
N MET A 52 -13.54 9.21 4.08
CA MET A 52 -13.26 7.80 3.82
C MET A 52 -13.36 7.45 2.34
N GLU A 53 -14.26 8.06 1.59
CA GLU A 53 -14.33 7.91 0.14
C GLU A 53 -13.06 8.43 -0.54
N SER A 54 -12.59 9.61 -0.16
CA SER A 54 -11.31 10.16 -0.61
C SER A 54 -10.14 9.23 -0.26
N ASN A 55 -10.20 8.58 0.90
CA ASN A 55 -9.17 7.66 1.34
C ASN A 55 -9.16 6.35 0.53
N ARG A 56 -10.32 5.84 0.15
CA ARG A 56 -10.42 4.69 -0.76
C ARG A 56 -9.82 4.99 -2.13
N ALA A 57 -10.09 6.16 -2.69
CA ALA A 57 -9.49 6.60 -3.95
C ALA A 57 -7.95 6.69 -3.86
N PHE A 58 -7.44 7.21 -2.76
CA PHE A 58 -5.99 7.21 -2.49
C PHE A 58 -5.42 5.78 -2.39
N GLY A 59 -6.18 4.86 -1.79
CA GLY A 59 -5.76 3.47 -1.62
C GLY A 59 -5.64 2.70 -2.94
N GLU A 60 -6.42 3.06 -3.95
CA GLU A 60 -6.33 2.47 -5.29
C GLU A 60 -5.01 2.79 -5.98
N TYR A 61 -4.41 3.94 -5.67
CA TYR A 61 -3.10 4.33 -6.18
C TYR A 61 -2.00 3.32 -5.84
N LYS A 62 -2.19 2.53 -4.80
CA LYS A 62 -1.24 1.45 -4.47
C LYS A 62 -1.05 0.48 -5.63
N LEU A 63 -2.12 0.10 -6.30
CA LEU A 63 -2.09 -0.79 -7.45
C LEU A 63 -1.60 -0.06 -8.71
N GLU A 64 -2.09 1.13 -8.95
CA GLU A 64 -1.75 1.95 -10.12
C GLU A 64 -0.27 2.34 -10.16
N SER A 65 0.35 2.52 -8.99
CA SER A 65 1.75 2.92 -8.86
C SER A 65 2.73 1.74 -8.75
N LEU A 66 2.30 0.52 -9.05
CA LEU A 66 3.21 -0.63 -9.09
C LEU A 66 4.29 -0.44 -10.14
N PRO A 67 5.57 -0.60 -9.80
CA PRO A 67 6.64 -0.56 -10.79
C PRO A 67 6.55 -1.76 -11.76
N THR A 68 7.06 -1.58 -12.97
CA THR A 68 7.01 -2.59 -14.04
C THR A 68 7.56 -3.95 -13.59
N GLU A 69 8.61 -3.95 -12.78
CA GLU A 69 9.19 -5.18 -12.24
C GLU A 69 8.18 -6.00 -11.42
N CYS A 70 7.27 -5.34 -10.68
CA CYS A 70 6.22 -6.02 -9.92
C CYS A 70 5.20 -6.72 -10.82
N LEU A 71 4.93 -6.18 -12.01
CA LEU A 71 3.97 -6.75 -12.96
C LEU A 71 4.43 -8.10 -13.51
N HIS A 72 5.72 -8.36 -13.53
CA HIS A 72 6.34 -9.61 -14.01
C HIS A 72 6.89 -10.48 -12.87
N CYS A 73 6.63 -10.11 -11.62
CA CYS A 73 7.19 -10.80 -10.46
C CYS A 73 6.41 -12.08 -10.13
N SER A 74 7.12 -13.18 -9.90
CA SER A 74 6.52 -14.48 -9.57
C SER A 74 5.72 -14.52 -8.27
N VAL A 75 5.90 -13.53 -7.40
CA VAL A 75 5.21 -13.41 -6.11
C VAL A 75 4.32 -12.17 -6.02
N ALA A 76 4.03 -11.53 -7.16
CA ALA A 76 3.24 -10.30 -7.23
C ALA A 76 1.88 -10.43 -6.54
N ASN A 77 1.22 -11.58 -6.72
CA ASN A 77 -0.09 -11.89 -6.17
C ASN A 77 -0.13 -12.16 -4.66
N LEU A 78 1.02 -12.16 -4.01
CA LEU A 78 1.16 -12.27 -2.56
C LEU A 78 1.73 -10.99 -1.95
N CYS A 79 2.67 -10.36 -2.65
CA CYS A 79 3.39 -9.19 -2.19
C CYS A 79 2.65 -7.87 -2.46
N PHE A 80 2.05 -7.72 -3.65
CA PHE A 80 1.42 -6.49 -4.13
C PHE A 80 2.30 -5.23 -4.00
N GLY A 81 3.63 -5.41 -4.10
CA GLY A 81 4.60 -4.32 -4.03
C GLY A 81 4.79 -3.69 -2.64
N GLY A 82 4.20 -4.28 -1.60
CA GLY A 82 4.28 -3.77 -0.24
C GLY A 82 3.60 -2.41 -0.06
N CYS A 83 3.89 -1.73 1.04
CA CYS A 83 3.33 -0.40 1.30
C CYS A 83 3.90 0.65 0.33
N PRO A 84 3.08 1.51 -0.28
CA PRO A 84 3.56 2.59 -1.15
C PRO A 84 4.55 3.54 -0.46
N LYS A 85 4.42 3.75 0.84
CA LYS A 85 5.36 4.56 1.61
C LYS A 85 6.80 4.04 1.57
N ASP A 86 6.96 2.73 1.43
CA ASP A 86 8.27 2.07 1.40
C ASP A 86 8.87 1.99 -0.02
N ARG A 87 8.16 2.49 -1.04
CA ARG A 87 8.63 2.55 -2.43
C ARG A 87 9.52 3.78 -2.64
N ILE A 88 10.72 3.73 -2.09
CA ILE A 88 11.67 4.84 -2.03
C ILE A 88 12.91 4.65 -2.90
N LEU A 89 13.14 3.44 -3.43
CA LEU A 89 14.29 3.17 -4.31
C LEU A 89 13.96 3.55 -5.75
N GLU A 90 14.58 4.58 -6.25
CA GLU A 90 14.41 5.02 -7.63
C GLU A 90 15.15 4.08 -8.60
N GLN A 91 14.46 3.71 -9.66
CA GLN A 91 14.96 2.87 -10.74
C GLN A 91 14.62 3.49 -12.08
N MET A 92 15.62 3.66 -12.93
CA MET A 92 15.38 4.11 -14.31
C MET A 92 14.91 2.94 -15.15
N THR A 93 13.79 3.12 -15.83
CA THR A 93 13.22 2.16 -16.79
C THR A 93 13.00 2.83 -18.13
N ILE A 94 12.60 2.06 -19.13
CA ILE A 94 12.20 2.60 -20.45
C ILE A 94 10.95 3.50 -20.37
N TYR A 95 10.19 3.42 -19.28
CA TYR A 95 9.01 4.25 -19.00
C TYR A 95 9.31 5.46 -18.11
N GLY A 96 10.59 5.69 -17.76
CA GLY A 96 11.02 6.76 -16.87
C GLY A 96 11.45 6.25 -15.50
N VAL A 97 11.42 7.13 -14.51
CA VAL A 97 11.78 6.79 -13.12
C VAL A 97 10.62 6.09 -12.45
N GLU A 98 10.86 4.88 -11.96
CA GLU A 98 9.94 4.11 -11.13
C GLU A 98 10.50 3.96 -9.71
N ARG A 99 9.63 3.69 -8.75
CA ARG A 99 10.02 3.54 -7.35
C ARG A 99 9.72 2.14 -6.85
N MET A 100 10.78 1.45 -6.45
CA MET A 100 10.75 0.12 -5.86
C MET A 100 10.67 0.19 -4.34
N ASN A 101 9.96 -0.77 -3.75
CA ASN A 101 9.97 -0.96 -2.31
C ASN A 101 11.35 -1.42 -1.84
N TYR A 102 11.90 -0.74 -0.84
CA TYR A 102 13.25 -1.09 -0.32
C TYR A 102 13.30 -2.47 0.34
N LEU A 103 12.14 -3.03 0.73
CA LEU A 103 12.01 -4.38 1.29
C LEU A 103 11.81 -5.47 0.20
N CYS A 104 11.80 -5.09 -1.08
CA CYS A 104 11.45 -5.97 -2.20
C CYS A 104 12.21 -7.30 -2.18
N LYS A 105 13.53 -7.27 -1.96
CA LYS A 105 14.36 -8.49 -1.92
C LYS A 105 13.91 -9.44 -0.81
N GLY A 106 13.66 -8.91 0.38
CA GLY A 106 13.19 -9.69 1.53
C GLY A 106 11.80 -10.28 1.29
N TYR A 107 10.86 -9.47 0.80
CA TYR A 107 9.52 -9.96 0.46
C TYR A 107 9.54 -11.05 -0.60
N LYS A 108 10.33 -10.86 -1.66
CA LYS A 108 10.46 -11.84 -2.73
C LYS A 108 10.99 -13.18 -2.21
N GLN A 109 12.05 -13.15 -1.42
CA GLN A 109 12.64 -14.34 -0.80
C GLN A 109 11.64 -15.05 0.12
N PHE A 110 10.97 -14.28 0.99
CA PHE A 110 9.97 -14.81 1.91
C PHE A 110 8.81 -15.48 1.17
N PHE A 111 8.20 -14.80 0.21
CA PHE A 111 7.05 -15.35 -0.51
C PHE A 111 7.42 -16.49 -1.45
N GLN A 112 8.62 -16.52 -2.00
CA GLN A 112 9.13 -17.68 -2.75
C GLN A 112 9.25 -18.91 -1.85
N HIS A 113 9.77 -18.72 -0.64
CA HIS A 113 9.84 -19.78 0.36
C HIS A 113 8.44 -20.29 0.73
N VAL A 114 7.51 -19.41 1.00
CA VAL A 114 6.12 -19.76 1.33
C VAL A 114 5.47 -20.56 0.20
N LYS A 115 5.68 -20.16 -1.06
CA LYS A 115 5.17 -20.92 -2.23
C LYS A 115 5.80 -22.30 -2.35
N SER A 116 7.10 -22.42 -2.16
CA SER A 116 7.82 -23.70 -2.24
C SER A 116 7.48 -24.65 -1.11
N SER A 117 7.06 -24.15 0.04
CA SER A 117 6.64 -24.94 1.20
C SER A 117 5.23 -25.54 1.06
N GLY A 118 4.49 -25.19 0.01
CA GLY A 118 3.13 -25.68 -0.22
C GLY A 118 2.06 -25.08 0.70
N ILE A 119 2.37 -24.04 1.45
CA ILE A 119 1.42 -23.34 2.33
C ILE A 119 0.44 -22.50 1.50
N VAL A 120 0.87 -22.03 0.36
CA VAL A 120 0.07 -21.19 -0.55
C VAL A 120 0.02 -21.79 -1.95
#